data_7afe46f940430d7f506bc29b50c49adb
#
_entry.id   7afe46f940430d7f506bc29b50c49adb
#
_cell.length_a   1.000
_cell.length_b   1.000
_cell.length_c   1.000
_cell.angle_alpha   90.00
_cell.angle_beta   90.00
_cell.angle_gamma   90.00
#
_symmetry.space_group_name_H-M   'P 1'
#
loop_
_entity.id
_entity.type
_entity.pdbx_description
1 polymer ?
#
loop_
_entity_poly.entity_id
_entity_poly.type
_entity_poly.pdbx_seq_one_letter_code
_entity_poly.pdbx_strand_id
1 'polypeptide(L)'
;MIRRSLLNFISQKRPAEPQDEMGARPLLMPFANVVHGKCSKCSKCADVCPTDAIDVSMEWTVDLGRCIFCMDCIGSCPASVIEEIPAPLYATSRDGLLFSGSKPPKESNGTIDRAKAEILGESIAIRELDTGSCNACEVEVNCMSNPYYDMSRFGMKIVASPRHADVLLVTGPMARNMREAALETFDAMPSPKVVVAMGTCAISGGIFVEGDVSGEGIKDTLEVDLYIPGCPPSPERVVLALLRAFGRN
;
A
#
# COMPACT_ATOMS: atom_id res chain seq x y z
N MET A 1 -16.83 7.31 -42.74
CA MET A 1 -16.92 6.64 -41.44
C MET A 1 -15.60 6.70 -40.64
N ILE A 2 -14.44 6.60 -41.24
CA ILE A 2 -13.10 6.62 -40.58
C ILE A 2 -12.76 7.95 -39.86
N ARG A 3 -13.19 9.09 -40.39
CA ARG A 3 -12.92 10.41 -39.76
C ARG A 3 -13.58 10.64 -38.40
N ARG A 4 -14.73 10.03 -38.11
CA ARG A 4 -15.40 10.15 -36.80
C ARG A 4 -14.70 9.33 -35.72
N SER A 5 -14.14 8.15 -36.07
CA SER A 5 -13.39 7.32 -35.13
C SER A 5 -12.08 7.99 -34.69
N LEU A 6 -11.37 8.65 -35.62
CA LEU A 6 -10.11 9.34 -35.31
C LEU A 6 -10.33 10.59 -34.44
N LEU A 7 -11.39 11.33 -34.70
CA LEU A 7 -11.76 12.49 -33.87
C LEU A 7 -12.20 12.10 -32.47
N ASN A 8 -12.90 10.97 -32.30
CA ASN A 8 -13.23 10.43 -30.99
C ASN A 8 -11.99 9.94 -30.24
N PHE A 9 -11.03 9.35 -30.94
CA PHE A 9 -9.77 8.92 -30.34
C PHE A 9 -8.91 10.11 -29.88
N ILE A 10 -8.88 11.20 -30.65
CA ILE A 10 -8.14 12.42 -30.31
C ILE A 10 -8.87 13.26 -29.25
N SER A 11 -10.19 13.12 -29.12
CA SER A 11 -10.99 13.84 -28.12
C SER A 11 -11.04 13.15 -26.76
N GLN A 12 -10.62 11.91 -26.64
CA GLN A 12 -10.44 11.22 -25.35
C GLN A 12 -9.18 11.77 -24.68
N LYS A 13 -9.29 12.98 -24.16
CA LYS A 13 -8.20 13.71 -23.49
C LYS A 13 -7.89 13.24 -22.07
N ARG A 14 -8.57 12.20 -21.56
CA ARG A 14 -8.32 11.68 -20.22
C ARG A 14 -8.41 10.16 -20.22
N PRO A 15 -7.50 9.45 -19.51
CA PRO A 15 -7.74 8.08 -19.13
C PRO A 15 -9.11 7.99 -18.44
N ALA A 16 -9.77 6.85 -18.54
CA ALA A 16 -11.05 6.64 -17.88
C ALA A 16 -10.93 7.01 -16.40
N GLU A 17 -11.83 7.85 -15.90
CA GLU A 17 -11.90 8.12 -14.48
C GLU A 17 -12.15 6.79 -13.76
N PRO A 18 -11.48 6.52 -12.61
CA PRO A 18 -11.79 5.37 -11.79
C PRO A 18 -13.25 5.56 -11.34
N GLN A 19 -14.14 4.84 -11.99
CA GLN A 19 -15.51 4.78 -11.51
C GLN A 19 -15.48 4.01 -10.20
N ASP A 20 -16.24 4.45 -9.20
CA ASP A 20 -16.49 3.72 -7.95
C ASP A 20 -17.06 2.31 -8.22
N GLU A 21 -17.33 2.01 -9.47
CA GLU A 21 -17.84 0.77 -10.03
C GLU A 21 -16.81 -0.35 -10.21
N MET A 22 -15.51 -0.15 -9.95
CA MET A 22 -14.57 -1.30 -9.94
C MET A 22 -14.92 -2.31 -8.84
N GLY A 23 -15.95 -2.01 -8.01
CA GLY A 23 -16.47 -2.96 -7.02
C GLY A 23 -15.39 -3.39 -6.02
N ALA A 24 -14.40 -2.53 -5.80
CA ALA A 24 -13.30 -2.79 -4.91
C ALA A 24 -13.85 -3.12 -3.52
N ARG A 25 -13.76 -4.39 -3.13
CA ARG A 25 -14.08 -4.77 -1.77
C ARG A 25 -13.12 -4.03 -0.84
N PRO A 26 -13.62 -3.31 0.16
CA PRO A 26 -12.74 -2.63 1.11
C PRO A 26 -11.86 -3.68 1.79
N LEU A 27 -10.56 -3.41 1.90
CA LEU A 27 -9.71 -4.15 2.82
C LEU A 27 -10.22 -3.81 4.23
N LEU A 28 -10.64 -4.81 4.97
CA LEU A 28 -11.09 -4.63 6.35
C LEU A 28 -9.89 -4.66 7.29
N MET A 29 -9.93 -3.87 8.35
CA MET A 29 -8.92 -3.82 9.41
C MET A 29 -9.58 -4.04 10.76
N PRO A 30 -8.87 -4.63 11.73
CA PRO A 30 -9.36 -4.67 13.11
C PRO A 30 -9.32 -3.25 13.71
N PHE A 31 -10.39 -2.88 14.37
CA PHE A 31 -10.50 -1.61 15.07
C PHE A 31 -11.24 -1.79 16.40
N ALA A 32 -10.61 -1.42 17.51
CA ALA A 32 -11.29 -1.45 18.80
C ALA A 32 -11.99 -0.12 19.07
N ASN A 33 -13.30 -0.14 19.11
CA ASN A 33 -14.09 1.01 19.48
C ASN A 33 -14.07 1.21 21.02
N VAL A 34 -12.96 1.80 21.51
CA VAL A 34 -12.77 2.05 22.96
C VAL A 34 -13.60 3.20 23.52
N VAL A 35 -14.20 4.04 22.67
CA VAL A 35 -15.07 5.15 23.09
C VAL A 35 -16.28 4.66 23.90
N HIS A 36 -16.69 3.43 23.69
CA HIS A 36 -17.79 2.80 24.44
C HIS A 36 -17.35 2.09 25.73
N GLY A 37 -16.10 2.27 26.19
CA GLY A 37 -15.65 1.96 27.55
C GLY A 37 -15.56 0.48 27.93
N LYS A 38 -15.58 -0.44 26.98
CA LYS A 38 -15.60 -1.89 27.24
C LYS A 38 -14.25 -2.60 27.18
N CYS A 39 -13.21 -1.95 26.66
CA CYS A 39 -11.89 -2.57 26.59
C CYS A 39 -11.26 -2.68 27.98
N SER A 40 -11.01 -3.91 28.43
CA SER A 40 -10.39 -4.20 29.73
C SER A 40 -8.86 -4.16 29.72
N LYS A 41 -8.24 -3.85 28.58
CA LYS A 41 -6.78 -3.88 28.37
C LYS A 41 -6.14 -5.23 28.75
N CYS A 42 -6.82 -6.34 28.49
CA CYS A 42 -6.40 -7.69 28.88
C CYS A 42 -5.26 -8.27 28.00
N SER A 43 -4.75 -7.55 27.03
CA SER A 43 -3.67 -7.89 26.09
C SER A 43 -3.91 -9.08 25.15
N LYS A 44 -5.00 -9.85 25.28
CA LYS A 44 -5.23 -11.05 24.45
C LYS A 44 -5.16 -10.81 22.95
N CYS A 45 -5.60 -9.65 22.48
CA CYS A 45 -5.50 -9.29 21.06
C CYS A 45 -4.06 -8.99 20.62
N ALA A 46 -3.22 -8.47 21.51
CA ALA A 46 -1.79 -8.29 21.25
C ALA A 46 -1.05 -9.62 21.29
N ASP A 47 -1.35 -10.47 22.30
CA ASP A 47 -0.70 -11.77 22.49
C ASP A 47 -0.92 -12.74 21.30
N VAL A 48 -2.06 -12.63 20.60
CA VAL A 48 -2.38 -13.47 19.45
C VAL A 48 -1.85 -12.88 18.12
N CYS A 49 -1.36 -11.64 18.13
CA CYS A 49 -0.95 -10.96 16.89
C CYS A 49 0.42 -11.46 16.42
N PRO A 50 0.52 -12.12 15.26
CA PRO A 50 1.77 -12.72 14.81
C PRO A 50 2.83 -11.72 14.35
N THR A 51 2.50 -10.43 14.29
CA THR A 51 3.38 -9.36 13.81
C THR A 51 3.48 -8.18 14.79
N ASP A 52 3.02 -8.37 16.03
CA ASP A 52 3.00 -7.33 17.06
C ASP A 52 2.40 -5.99 16.56
N ALA A 53 1.33 -6.10 15.75
CA ALA A 53 0.67 -4.92 15.18
C ALA A 53 -0.24 -4.18 16.18
N ILE A 54 -0.54 -4.77 17.35
CA ILE A 54 -1.47 -4.21 18.33
C ILE A 54 -0.72 -3.90 19.62
N ASP A 55 -0.88 -2.67 20.12
CA ASP A 55 -0.43 -2.25 21.46
C ASP A 55 -1.62 -1.84 22.31
N VAL A 56 -1.62 -2.25 23.58
CA VAL A 56 -2.65 -1.92 24.58
C VAL A 56 -2.09 -1.26 25.84
N SER A 57 -0.81 -0.90 25.85
CA SER A 57 -0.09 -0.37 27.02
C SER A 57 -0.70 0.95 27.51
N MET A 58 -0.88 1.91 26.66
CA MET A 58 -1.46 3.22 26.98
C MET A 58 -2.93 3.27 26.53
N GLU A 59 -3.16 3.12 25.27
CA GLU A 59 -4.44 3.07 24.58
C GLU A 59 -4.37 1.92 23.57
N TRP A 60 -5.49 1.30 23.24
CA TRP A 60 -5.51 0.32 22.16
C TRP A 60 -5.12 1.00 20.85
N THR A 61 -4.06 0.52 20.24
CA THR A 61 -3.58 1.00 18.94
C THR A 61 -3.33 -0.16 18.01
N VAL A 62 -3.47 0.10 16.71
CA VAL A 62 -3.10 -0.83 15.64
C VAL A 62 -2.20 -0.14 14.63
N ASP A 63 -1.13 -0.83 14.27
CA ASP A 63 -0.20 -0.44 13.22
C ASP A 63 -0.51 -1.22 11.94
N LEU A 64 -1.15 -0.56 10.96
CA LEU A 64 -1.47 -1.19 9.68
C LEU A 64 -0.25 -1.50 8.82
N GLY A 65 0.88 -0.86 9.12
CA GLY A 65 2.15 -1.21 8.47
C GLY A 65 2.70 -2.55 8.95
N ARG A 66 2.26 -3.06 10.11
CA ARG A 66 2.59 -4.39 10.64
C ARG A 66 1.47 -5.40 10.47
N CYS A 67 0.22 -4.93 10.40
CA CYS A 67 -0.95 -5.79 10.33
C CYS A 67 -0.98 -6.63 9.04
N ILE A 68 -1.14 -7.95 9.17
CA ILE A 68 -1.32 -8.87 8.04
C ILE A 68 -2.79 -9.17 7.74
N PHE A 69 -3.70 -8.49 8.42
CA PHE A 69 -5.16 -8.58 8.21
C PHE A 69 -5.75 -9.99 8.41
N CYS A 70 -5.19 -10.78 9.34
CA CYS A 70 -5.66 -12.14 9.67
C CYS A 70 -6.95 -12.17 10.51
N MET A 71 -7.27 -11.08 11.22
CA MET A 71 -8.45 -10.89 12.09
C MET A 71 -8.49 -11.78 13.35
N ASP A 72 -7.42 -12.50 13.70
CA ASP A 72 -7.36 -13.35 14.88
C ASP A 72 -7.60 -12.57 16.19
N CYS A 73 -7.21 -11.29 16.22
CA CYS A 73 -7.46 -10.39 17.35
C CYS A 73 -8.95 -10.16 17.65
N ILE A 74 -9.82 -10.26 16.64
CA ILE A 74 -11.28 -10.12 16.81
C ILE A 74 -11.81 -11.33 17.62
N GLY A 75 -11.47 -12.54 17.17
CA GLY A 75 -11.88 -13.77 17.83
C GLY A 75 -11.31 -13.94 19.24
N SER A 76 -10.15 -13.34 19.52
CA SER A 76 -9.49 -13.41 20.83
C SER A 76 -10.06 -12.43 21.87
N CYS A 77 -10.84 -11.42 21.46
CA CYS A 77 -11.34 -10.37 22.33
C CYS A 77 -12.52 -10.82 23.19
N PRO A 78 -12.38 -11.03 24.52
CA PRO A 78 -13.47 -11.52 25.35
C PRO A 78 -14.60 -10.50 25.54
N ALA A 79 -14.31 -9.21 25.32
CA ALA A 79 -15.30 -8.15 25.41
C ALA A 79 -15.97 -7.82 24.07
N SER A 80 -15.54 -8.49 22.97
CA SER A 80 -16.04 -8.29 21.60
C SER A 80 -16.09 -6.81 21.19
N VAL A 81 -15.05 -6.06 21.55
CA VAL A 81 -14.95 -4.61 21.24
C VAL A 81 -14.17 -4.33 19.96
N ILE A 82 -13.54 -5.34 19.36
CA ILE A 82 -12.79 -5.21 18.11
C ILE A 82 -13.74 -5.58 16.98
N GLU A 83 -13.89 -4.68 16.04
CA GLU A 83 -14.78 -4.79 14.88
C GLU A 83 -13.97 -4.69 13.59
N GLU A 84 -14.53 -5.17 12.48
CA GLU A 84 -13.98 -4.96 11.14
C GLU A 84 -14.46 -3.63 10.58
N ILE A 85 -13.53 -2.75 10.23
CA ILE A 85 -13.84 -1.50 9.55
C ILE A 85 -13.01 -1.37 8.26
N PRO A 86 -13.43 -0.54 7.28
CA PRO A 86 -12.62 -0.27 6.11
C PRO A 86 -11.26 0.34 6.46
N ALA A 87 -10.18 -0.29 5.97
CA ALA A 87 -8.83 0.24 6.11
C ALA A 87 -8.58 1.41 5.13
N PRO A 88 -7.77 2.41 5.51
CA PRO A 88 -7.36 3.46 4.61
C PRO A 88 -6.63 2.86 3.41
N LEU A 89 -6.80 3.50 2.25
CA LEU A 89 -6.25 3.00 0.99
C LEU A 89 -4.72 3.04 0.99
N TYR A 90 -4.16 4.15 1.50
CA TYR A 90 -2.72 4.40 1.61
C TYR A 90 -2.43 5.47 2.67
N ALA A 91 -1.15 5.64 2.96
CA ALA A 91 -0.63 6.77 3.74
C ALA A 91 0.64 7.34 3.08
N THR A 92 0.89 8.64 3.24
CA THR A 92 2.11 9.32 2.76
C THR A 92 3.16 9.46 3.86
N SER A 93 2.87 8.97 5.05
CA SER A 93 3.83 8.88 6.16
C SER A 93 3.62 7.57 6.93
N ARG A 94 4.67 7.11 7.59
CA ARG A 94 4.60 5.89 8.40
C ARG A 94 3.61 6.02 9.55
N ASP A 95 3.55 7.20 10.17
CA ASP A 95 2.61 7.50 11.27
C ASP A 95 1.14 7.52 10.80
N GLY A 96 0.91 7.76 9.51
CA GLY A 96 -0.42 7.69 8.90
C GLY A 96 -1.03 6.27 8.87
N LEU A 97 -0.25 5.24 9.24
CA LEU A 97 -0.69 3.86 9.39
C LEU A 97 -0.96 3.47 10.85
N LEU A 98 -0.78 4.37 11.82
CA LEU A 98 -1.04 4.14 13.24
C LEU A 98 -2.42 4.65 13.62
N PHE A 99 -3.27 3.80 14.13
CA PHE A 99 -4.63 4.14 14.54
C PHE A 99 -4.89 3.78 15.99
N SER A 100 -5.53 4.69 16.71
CA SER A 100 -5.96 4.46 18.09
C SER A 100 -7.47 4.23 18.16
N GLY A 101 -7.90 3.47 19.16
CA GLY A 101 -9.32 3.17 19.36
C GLY A 101 -10.21 4.39 19.63
N SER A 102 -9.63 5.57 19.89
CA SER A 102 -10.36 6.83 20.03
C SER A 102 -10.54 7.59 18.71
N LYS A 103 -9.78 7.23 17.67
CA LYS A 103 -9.78 7.92 16.36
C LYS A 103 -9.84 6.91 15.22
N PRO A 104 -11.03 6.70 14.62
CA PRO A 104 -11.12 5.86 13.44
C PRO A 104 -10.31 6.45 12.26
N PRO A 105 -9.79 5.59 11.39
CA PRO A 105 -9.05 6.04 10.22
C PRO A 105 -9.93 6.90 9.31
N LYS A 106 -9.33 7.93 8.72
CA LYS A 106 -9.90 8.62 7.56
C LYS A 106 -9.51 7.84 6.30
N GLU A 107 -10.31 7.98 5.23
CA GLU A 107 -10.19 7.17 4.01
C GLU A 107 -8.81 7.16 3.35
N SER A 108 -8.04 8.23 3.46
CA SER A 108 -6.65 8.30 3.00
C SER A 108 -5.95 9.52 3.60
N ASN A 109 -4.66 9.42 3.84
CA ASN A 109 -3.88 10.48 4.45
C ASN A 109 -2.82 11.04 3.49
N GLY A 110 -3.09 12.23 2.95
CA GLY A 110 -2.14 13.04 2.20
C GLY A 110 -2.09 12.77 0.69
N THR A 111 -1.40 13.62 -0.01
CA THR A 111 -1.01 13.47 -1.42
C THR A 111 0.51 13.45 -1.49
N ILE A 112 1.07 12.77 -2.47
CA ILE A 112 2.50 12.88 -2.79
C ILE A 112 2.81 14.35 -3.06
N ASP A 113 4.05 14.77 -2.81
CA ASP A 113 4.50 16.12 -3.10
C ASP A 113 3.96 16.59 -4.46
N ARG A 114 3.21 17.69 -4.43
CA ARG A 114 2.52 18.22 -5.61
C ARG A 114 3.48 18.48 -6.77
N ALA A 115 4.70 18.90 -6.48
CA ALA A 115 5.72 19.11 -7.50
C ALA A 115 6.13 17.80 -8.20
N LYS A 116 6.27 16.71 -7.44
CA LYS A 116 6.52 15.38 -8.01
C LYS A 116 5.32 14.90 -8.83
N ALA A 117 4.09 15.07 -8.31
CA ALA A 117 2.87 14.63 -8.98
C ALA A 117 2.60 15.37 -10.30
N GLU A 118 2.84 16.69 -10.36
CA GLU A 118 2.64 17.51 -11.56
C GLU A 118 3.65 17.16 -12.67
N ILE A 119 4.90 16.85 -12.32
CA ILE A 119 5.95 16.53 -13.30
C ILE A 119 5.74 15.15 -13.91
N LEU A 120 5.21 14.17 -13.14
CA LEU A 120 4.95 12.82 -13.63
C LEU A 120 3.76 12.73 -14.59
N GLY A 121 2.96 13.79 -14.72
CA GLY A 121 1.94 13.96 -15.74
C GLY A 121 0.87 12.88 -15.78
N GLU A 122 0.37 12.55 -16.98
CA GLU A 122 -0.73 11.60 -17.19
C GLU A 122 -0.27 10.13 -17.31
N SER A 123 1.03 9.88 -17.48
CA SER A 123 1.60 8.54 -17.63
C SER A 123 2.54 8.22 -16.48
N ILE A 124 2.35 7.06 -15.84
CA ILE A 124 3.18 6.58 -14.74
C ILE A 124 3.85 5.27 -15.16
N ALA A 125 5.17 5.29 -15.26
CA ALA A 125 5.96 4.11 -15.50
C ALA A 125 6.47 3.55 -14.17
N ILE A 126 6.10 2.29 -13.88
CA ILE A 126 6.37 1.63 -12.60
C ILE A 126 7.46 0.58 -12.79
N ARG A 127 8.54 0.69 -12.02
CA ARG A 127 9.48 -0.42 -11.82
C ARG A 127 9.11 -1.12 -10.53
N GLU A 128 8.68 -2.36 -10.63
CA GLU A 128 8.49 -3.23 -9.48
C GLU A 128 9.84 -3.83 -9.08
N LEU A 129 10.12 -3.88 -7.77
CA LEU A 129 11.33 -4.44 -7.18
C LEU A 129 10.94 -5.37 -6.03
N ASP A 130 11.07 -6.67 -6.26
CA ASP A 130 10.98 -7.69 -5.22
C ASP A 130 12.26 -7.69 -4.39
N THR A 131 12.13 -7.55 -3.08
CA THR A 131 13.24 -7.52 -2.11
C THR A 131 13.27 -8.75 -1.20
N GLY A 132 12.83 -9.89 -1.70
CA GLY A 132 12.83 -11.18 -0.99
C GLY A 132 11.46 -11.57 -0.44
N SER A 133 10.41 -11.32 -1.21
CA SER A 133 9.01 -11.53 -0.85
C SER A 133 8.59 -13.01 -0.83
N CYS A 134 7.36 -13.26 -0.38
CA CYS A 134 6.67 -14.55 -0.52
C CYS A 134 5.95 -14.70 -1.87
N ASN A 135 6.16 -13.79 -2.81
CA ASN A 135 5.53 -13.70 -4.14
C ASN A 135 4.03 -13.32 -4.14
N ALA A 136 3.40 -13.06 -3.00
CA ALA A 136 1.98 -12.71 -2.99
C ALA A 136 1.74 -11.31 -3.58
N CYS A 137 2.55 -10.32 -3.21
CA CYS A 137 2.44 -8.96 -3.76
C CYS A 137 2.73 -8.92 -5.26
N GLU A 138 3.72 -9.68 -5.73
CA GLU A 138 4.10 -9.79 -7.15
C GLU A 138 2.97 -10.38 -8.01
N VAL A 139 2.25 -11.37 -7.47
CA VAL A 139 1.05 -11.93 -8.14
C VAL A 139 0.01 -10.84 -8.32
N GLU A 140 -0.26 -10.03 -7.29
CA GLU A 140 -1.21 -8.92 -7.37
C GLU A 140 -0.73 -7.81 -8.34
N VAL A 141 0.56 -7.51 -8.36
CA VAL A 141 1.16 -6.57 -9.35
C VAL A 141 0.96 -7.09 -10.77
N ASN A 142 1.21 -8.36 -11.02
CA ASN A 142 0.97 -8.98 -12.33
C ASN A 142 -0.52 -8.93 -12.72
N CYS A 143 -1.42 -9.14 -11.76
CA CYS A 143 -2.86 -9.05 -11.97
C CYS A 143 -3.33 -7.65 -12.38
N MET A 144 -2.63 -6.56 -11.99
CA MET A 144 -2.99 -5.20 -12.43
C MET A 144 -2.99 -5.02 -13.95
N SER A 145 -2.27 -5.87 -14.68
CA SER A 145 -2.19 -5.82 -16.15
C SER A 145 -3.25 -6.69 -16.85
N ASN A 146 -4.08 -7.44 -16.12
CA ASN A 146 -5.11 -8.27 -16.72
C ASN A 146 -6.29 -7.41 -17.24
N PRO A 147 -7.16 -7.96 -18.14
CA PRO A 147 -8.27 -7.19 -18.72
C PRO A 147 -9.31 -6.67 -17.72
N TYR A 148 -9.37 -7.24 -16.51
CA TYR A 148 -10.32 -6.81 -15.47
C TYR A 148 -9.86 -5.50 -14.80
N TYR A 149 -8.60 -5.46 -14.38
CA TYR A 149 -8.03 -4.30 -13.68
C TYR A 149 -7.47 -3.26 -14.65
N ASP A 150 -6.80 -3.72 -15.71
CA ASP A 150 -6.27 -2.94 -16.84
C ASP A 150 -5.73 -1.56 -16.44
N MET A 151 -4.66 -1.56 -15.64
CA MET A 151 -4.01 -0.33 -15.17
C MET A 151 -3.58 0.59 -16.32
N SER A 152 -3.44 0.05 -17.55
CA SER A 152 -3.06 0.83 -18.73
C SER A 152 -4.12 1.86 -19.12
N ARG A 153 -5.41 1.59 -18.83
CA ARG A 153 -6.49 2.55 -19.02
C ARG A 153 -6.31 3.82 -18.19
N PHE A 154 -5.60 3.70 -17.09
CA PHE A 154 -5.29 4.81 -16.19
C PHE A 154 -3.91 5.42 -16.45
N GLY A 155 -3.28 5.11 -17.60
CA GLY A 155 -1.98 5.63 -17.97
C GLY A 155 -0.81 5.04 -17.17
N MET A 156 -1.00 3.90 -16.51
CA MET A 156 0.04 3.21 -15.75
C MET A 156 0.59 2.02 -16.53
N LYS A 157 1.89 1.77 -16.43
CA LYS A 157 2.57 0.63 -17.06
C LYS A 157 3.73 0.13 -16.22
N ILE A 158 3.96 -1.18 -16.21
CA ILE A 158 5.19 -1.76 -15.67
C ILE A 158 6.31 -1.65 -16.71
N VAL A 159 7.50 -1.25 -16.28
CA VAL A 159 8.70 -1.14 -17.12
C VAL A 159 9.82 -2.01 -16.57
N ALA A 160 10.56 -2.66 -17.48
CA ALA A 160 11.65 -3.55 -17.11
C ALA A 160 12.90 -2.79 -16.64
N SER A 161 13.18 -1.60 -17.18
CA SER A 161 14.36 -0.82 -16.84
C SER A 161 14.03 0.31 -15.87
N PRO A 162 14.77 0.48 -14.77
CA PRO A 162 14.59 1.59 -13.84
C PRO A 162 14.83 2.96 -14.50
N ARG A 163 15.63 3.03 -15.56
CA ARG A 163 15.90 4.28 -16.30
C ARG A 163 14.67 4.88 -16.98
N HIS A 164 13.60 4.13 -17.09
CA HIS A 164 12.34 4.56 -17.69
C HIS A 164 11.19 4.59 -16.68
N ALA A 165 11.51 4.45 -15.37
CA ALA A 165 10.52 4.39 -14.32
C ALA A 165 10.42 5.73 -13.58
N ASP A 166 9.19 6.08 -13.25
CA ASP A 166 8.81 7.22 -12.43
C ASP A 166 8.56 6.79 -10.97
N VAL A 167 8.08 5.56 -10.81
CA VAL A 167 7.73 4.95 -9.53
C VAL A 167 8.55 3.68 -9.32
N LEU A 168 9.20 3.58 -8.16
CA LEU A 168 9.79 2.34 -7.64
C LEU A 168 8.78 1.71 -6.68
N LEU A 169 8.11 0.64 -7.12
CA LEU A 169 7.18 -0.14 -6.33
C LEU A 169 7.93 -1.28 -5.66
N VAL A 170 8.15 -1.18 -4.36
CA VAL A 170 8.96 -2.14 -3.60
C VAL A 170 8.05 -3.11 -2.85
N THR A 171 8.35 -4.39 -2.99
CA THR A 171 7.71 -5.51 -2.31
C THR A 171 8.74 -6.31 -1.50
N GLY A 172 8.28 -7.11 -0.53
CA GLY A 172 9.16 -7.91 0.31
C GLY A 172 9.86 -7.15 1.45
N PRO A 173 10.51 -7.88 2.37
CA PRO A 173 11.00 -7.36 3.65
C PRO A 173 12.37 -6.66 3.58
N MET A 174 12.88 -6.32 2.42
CA MET A 174 14.23 -5.79 2.20
C MET A 174 15.33 -6.74 2.72
N ALA A 175 15.40 -7.93 2.16
CA ALA A 175 16.43 -8.90 2.50
C ALA A 175 17.85 -8.33 2.31
N ARG A 176 18.81 -8.77 3.13
CA ARG A 176 20.18 -8.21 3.15
C ARG A 176 20.86 -8.19 1.79
N ASN A 177 20.69 -9.26 1.01
CA ASN A 177 21.26 -9.39 -0.33
C ASN A 177 20.58 -8.48 -1.38
N MET A 178 19.41 -7.93 -1.08
CA MET A 178 18.68 -7.05 -1.98
C MET A 178 18.91 -5.55 -1.71
N ARG A 179 19.52 -5.19 -0.59
CA ARG A 179 19.75 -3.77 -0.23
C ARG A 179 20.56 -3.02 -1.27
N GLU A 180 21.69 -3.58 -1.69
CA GLU A 180 22.55 -2.95 -2.71
C GLU A 180 21.83 -2.83 -4.04
N ALA A 181 21.18 -3.90 -4.50
CA ALA A 181 20.38 -3.89 -5.72
C ALA A 181 19.23 -2.89 -5.68
N ALA A 182 18.62 -2.67 -4.49
CA ALA A 182 17.57 -1.67 -4.31
C ALA A 182 18.12 -0.24 -4.47
N LEU A 183 19.27 0.05 -3.87
CA LEU A 183 19.94 1.34 -3.99
C LEU A 183 20.38 1.60 -5.44
N GLU A 184 21.01 0.63 -6.09
CA GLU A 184 21.42 0.75 -7.50
C GLU A 184 20.21 0.97 -8.43
N THR A 185 19.10 0.25 -8.17
CA THR A 185 17.85 0.43 -8.93
C THR A 185 17.30 1.83 -8.76
N PHE A 186 17.27 2.32 -7.51
CA PHE A 186 16.80 3.67 -7.20
C PHE A 186 17.69 4.73 -7.85
N ASP A 187 19.02 4.59 -7.78
CA ASP A 187 19.97 5.55 -8.35
C ASP A 187 19.89 5.60 -9.89
N ALA A 188 19.56 4.47 -10.52
CA ALA A 188 19.39 4.41 -11.97
C ALA A 188 18.11 5.08 -12.49
N MET A 189 17.15 5.38 -11.61
CA MET A 189 15.91 6.07 -11.99
C MET A 189 16.14 7.58 -12.19
N PRO A 190 15.51 8.20 -13.19
CA PRO A 190 15.55 9.65 -13.36
C PRO A 190 14.78 10.36 -12.23
N SER A 191 15.14 11.63 -11.97
CA SER A 191 14.37 12.51 -11.09
C SER A 191 13.38 13.34 -11.91
N PRO A 192 12.17 13.63 -11.36
CA PRO A 192 11.66 13.23 -10.05
C PRO A 192 11.23 11.76 -10.04
N LYS A 193 11.38 11.10 -8.89
CA LYS A 193 11.02 9.71 -8.68
C LYS A 193 10.27 9.52 -7.37
N VAL A 194 9.41 8.51 -7.30
CA VAL A 194 8.55 8.19 -6.15
C VAL A 194 8.83 6.77 -5.71
N VAL A 195 8.99 6.57 -4.40
CA VAL A 195 9.17 5.25 -3.78
C VAL A 195 7.88 4.84 -3.08
N VAL A 196 7.38 3.67 -3.43
CA VAL A 196 6.15 3.09 -2.88
C VAL A 196 6.47 1.78 -2.16
N ALA A 197 6.17 1.71 -0.87
CA ALA A 197 6.22 0.46 -0.11
C ALA A 197 4.86 -0.26 -0.21
N MET A 198 4.82 -1.37 -0.93
CA MET A 198 3.62 -2.18 -1.15
C MET A 198 3.61 -3.42 -0.26
N GLY A 199 2.59 -3.51 0.57
CA GLY A 199 2.39 -4.65 1.46
C GLY A 199 3.15 -4.56 2.78
N THR A 200 2.67 -5.29 3.76
CA THR A 200 3.18 -5.28 5.14
C THR A 200 4.67 -5.59 5.21
N CYS A 201 5.17 -6.53 4.39
CA CYS A 201 6.58 -6.89 4.38
C CYS A 201 7.48 -5.73 3.96
N ALA A 202 7.11 -4.99 2.90
CA ALA A 202 7.87 -3.82 2.45
C ALA A 202 7.83 -2.68 3.47
N ILE A 203 6.74 -2.55 4.22
CA ILE A 203 6.56 -1.47 5.20
C ILE A 203 7.32 -1.73 6.50
N SER A 204 7.32 -2.99 7.01
CA SER A 204 7.81 -3.31 8.36
C SER A 204 8.52 -4.65 8.50
N GLY A 205 8.74 -5.40 7.42
CA GLY A 205 9.23 -6.78 7.46
C GLY A 205 8.12 -7.83 7.62
N GLY A 206 6.94 -7.44 8.09
CA GLY A 206 5.79 -8.35 8.28
C GLY A 206 6.13 -9.54 9.15
N ILE A 207 5.71 -10.74 8.72
CA ILE A 207 5.99 -12.00 9.43
C ILE A 207 7.45 -12.45 9.32
N PHE A 208 8.28 -11.77 8.52
CA PHE A 208 9.68 -12.15 8.30
C PHE A 208 10.66 -11.33 9.14
N VAL A 209 10.19 -10.40 9.96
CA VAL A 209 11.01 -9.44 10.72
C VAL A 209 12.05 -10.11 11.63
N GLU A 210 11.77 -11.28 12.16
CA GLU A 210 12.67 -12.03 13.05
C GLU A 210 13.72 -12.88 12.31
N GLY A 211 13.68 -12.87 10.98
CA GLY A 211 14.62 -13.66 10.16
C GLY A 211 16.01 -13.04 10.09
N ASP A 212 17.08 -13.85 10.22
CA ASP A 212 18.48 -13.38 10.14
C ASP A 212 18.83 -12.70 8.82
N VAL A 213 18.11 -13.02 7.75
CA VAL A 213 18.38 -12.56 6.37
C VAL A 213 17.40 -11.51 5.92
N SER A 214 16.19 -11.51 6.48
CA SER A 214 15.14 -10.53 6.20
C SER A 214 15.42 -9.22 6.91
N GLY A 215 14.83 -8.12 6.38
CA GLY A 215 14.90 -6.81 7.01
C GLY A 215 13.59 -6.42 7.67
N GLU A 216 13.59 -5.24 8.28
CA GLU A 216 12.41 -4.60 8.87
C GLU A 216 11.67 -3.71 7.86
N GLY A 217 11.64 -4.13 6.58
CA GLY A 217 11.10 -3.33 5.49
C GLY A 217 12.11 -2.35 4.91
N ILE A 218 11.62 -1.43 4.10
CA ILE A 218 12.43 -0.52 3.29
C ILE A 218 12.99 0.70 4.04
N LYS A 219 12.44 1.03 5.22
CA LYS A 219 12.66 2.30 5.97
C LYS A 219 14.13 2.70 6.16
N ASP A 220 15.03 1.70 6.34
CA ASP A 220 16.46 1.93 6.59
C ASP A 220 17.30 1.92 5.30
N THR A 221 16.66 1.79 4.14
CA THR A 221 17.33 1.69 2.84
C THR A 221 16.95 2.86 1.92
N LEU A 222 15.66 3.16 1.80
CA LEU A 222 15.13 4.23 0.94
C LEU A 222 14.06 5.03 1.68
N GLU A 223 14.00 6.32 1.39
CA GLU A 223 12.90 7.17 1.83
C GLU A 223 11.62 6.82 1.05
N VAL A 224 10.51 6.63 1.77
CA VAL A 224 9.24 6.18 1.19
C VAL A 224 8.26 7.35 1.08
N ASP A 225 7.76 7.57 -0.12
CA ASP A 225 6.75 8.60 -0.41
C ASP A 225 5.32 8.10 -0.18
N LEU A 226 5.09 6.77 -0.35
CA LEU A 226 3.76 6.18 -0.26
C LEU A 226 3.79 4.77 0.33
N TYR A 227 2.90 4.51 1.27
CA TYR A 227 2.70 3.22 1.91
C TYR A 227 1.33 2.65 1.54
N ILE A 228 1.29 1.44 0.98
CA ILE A 228 0.06 0.73 0.63
C ILE A 228 -0.05 -0.52 1.50
N PRO A 229 -0.84 -0.49 2.59
CA PRO A 229 -0.97 -1.63 3.49
C PRO A 229 -1.81 -2.76 2.89
N GLY A 230 -1.47 -4.00 3.26
CA GLY A 230 -2.13 -5.23 2.83
C GLY A 230 -1.18 -6.42 2.91
N CYS A 231 -1.72 -7.64 2.94
CA CYS A 231 -0.90 -8.86 2.92
C CYS A 231 -1.56 -9.98 2.09
N PRO A 232 -1.55 -9.85 0.75
CA PRO A 232 -1.18 -8.69 -0.08
C PRO A 232 -2.30 -7.64 -0.21
N PRO A 233 -2.01 -6.39 -0.62
CA PRO A 233 -3.03 -5.46 -1.10
C PRO A 233 -3.53 -5.90 -2.48
N SER A 234 -4.84 -5.84 -2.73
CA SER A 234 -5.42 -6.24 -4.02
C SER A 234 -5.02 -5.33 -5.18
N PRO A 235 -5.10 -5.79 -6.44
CA PRO A 235 -4.74 -4.98 -7.61
C PRO A 235 -5.50 -3.67 -7.69
N GLU A 236 -6.83 -3.69 -7.46
CA GLU A 236 -7.64 -2.46 -7.44
C GLU A 236 -7.15 -1.48 -6.40
N ARG A 237 -6.80 -1.98 -5.21
CA ARG A 237 -6.32 -1.17 -4.13
C ARG A 237 -5.03 -0.46 -4.48
N VAL A 238 -4.09 -1.15 -5.13
CA VAL A 238 -2.82 -0.57 -5.58
C VAL A 238 -3.06 0.47 -6.67
N VAL A 239 -3.87 0.15 -7.67
CA VAL A 239 -4.23 1.09 -8.75
C VAL A 239 -4.89 2.35 -8.20
N LEU A 240 -5.91 2.22 -7.33
CA LEU A 240 -6.61 3.35 -6.73
C LEU A 240 -5.70 4.17 -5.79
N ALA A 241 -4.83 3.50 -5.03
CA ALA A 241 -3.87 4.18 -4.16
C ALA A 241 -2.93 5.09 -4.97
N LEU A 242 -2.37 4.56 -6.05
CA LEU A 242 -1.51 5.33 -6.95
C LEU A 242 -2.28 6.50 -7.58
N LEU A 243 -3.47 6.26 -8.14
CA LEU A 243 -4.29 7.31 -8.76
C LEU A 243 -4.56 8.44 -7.77
N ARG A 244 -5.11 8.14 -6.60
CA ARG A 244 -5.47 9.15 -5.60
C ARG A 244 -4.24 9.87 -5.03
N ALA A 245 -3.15 9.15 -4.77
CA ALA A 245 -1.91 9.74 -4.29
C ALA A 245 -1.29 10.73 -5.28
N PHE A 246 -1.45 10.46 -6.59
CA PHE A 246 -1.04 11.38 -7.67
C PHE A 246 -2.11 12.44 -8.03
N GLY A 247 -3.18 12.55 -7.22
CA GLY A 247 -4.23 13.55 -7.44
C GLY A 247 -5.14 13.30 -8.63
N ARG A 248 -5.22 12.05 -9.08
CA ARG A 248 -6.12 11.61 -10.16
C ARG A 248 -7.36 10.97 -9.53
N ASN A 249 -8.49 11.65 -9.62
CA ASN A 249 -9.80 11.19 -9.14
C ASN A 249 -10.66 10.71 -10.30
#